data_6a473026c890c4cf1a5cae28bb53956e
#
_entry.id   6a473026c890c4cf1a5cae28bb53956e
#
_cell.length_a   1.000
_cell.length_b   1.000
_cell.length_c   1.000
_cell.angle_alpha   90.00
_cell.angle_beta   90.00
_cell.angle_gamma   90.00
#
_symmetry.space_group_name_H-M   'P 1'
#
loop_
_entity.id
_entity.type
_entity.pdbx_description
1 polymer ?
#
loop_
_entity_poly.entity_id
_entity_poly.type
_entity_poly.pdbx_seq_one_letter_code
_entity_poly.pdbx_strand_id
1 'polypeptide(L)'
;MIDISQYYEAFYDYLLNIRGYSKATIKTYKIALNLLKENCELEQNTLNIMPLRLKLKNHSKRSISTKLSAIRSFVEYLDRHHNIKLKLKGDQSIKVPKTLPKPIDEQKIIDVINSCDLEERLIIKLLYALGLRISELANLKLKDISQNWIRVEGKGKKMREIPLLDPIKEELLKYIEIKKPKEYLFEKDEVALNDAKLRYKINKAFAKKGIKATPHQLRHAFASHLLANGARISDVSELLGHSSMATTQIYTKLTNATKLENYLKAHPLNK
;
A
#
# COMPACT_ATOMS: atom_id res chain seq x y z
N MET A 1 5.43 -36.70 -18.91
CA MET A 1 5.03 -35.88 -17.75
C MET A 1 4.99 -34.43 -18.24
N ILE A 2 3.89 -33.71 -18.05
CA ILE A 2 3.77 -32.32 -18.55
C ILE A 2 4.67 -31.43 -17.65
N ASP A 3 5.62 -30.70 -18.27
CA ASP A 3 6.36 -29.67 -17.54
C ASP A 3 5.52 -28.39 -17.50
N ILE A 4 4.83 -28.16 -16.37
CA ILE A 4 3.99 -26.97 -16.17
C ILE A 4 4.80 -25.67 -16.10
N SER A 5 6.12 -25.74 -15.88
CA SER A 5 6.95 -24.54 -15.79
C SER A 5 7.11 -23.80 -17.11
N GLN A 6 6.88 -24.47 -18.25
CA GLN A 6 6.89 -23.84 -19.56
C GLN A 6 5.80 -22.75 -19.72
N TYR A 7 4.74 -22.79 -18.90
CA TYR A 7 3.64 -21.80 -18.92
C TYR A 7 3.86 -20.60 -18.00
N TYR A 8 4.96 -20.54 -17.23
CA TYR A 8 5.16 -19.47 -16.25
C TYR A 8 5.26 -18.08 -16.87
N GLU A 9 6.04 -17.92 -17.93
CA GLU A 9 6.19 -16.60 -18.57
C GLU A 9 4.88 -16.14 -19.22
N ALA A 10 4.17 -17.02 -19.92
CA ALA A 10 2.85 -16.72 -20.47
C ALA A 10 1.83 -16.33 -19.39
N PHE A 11 1.89 -16.98 -18.22
CA PHE A 11 1.05 -16.61 -17.09
C PHE A 11 1.41 -15.24 -16.53
N TYR A 12 2.71 -14.90 -16.43
CA TYR A 12 3.12 -13.57 -15.95
C TYR A 12 2.67 -12.47 -16.91
N ASP A 13 2.79 -12.69 -18.20
CA ASP A 13 2.29 -11.79 -19.23
C ASP A 13 0.78 -11.61 -19.16
N TYR A 14 0.03 -12.69 -19.00
CA TYR A 14 -1.41 -12.66 -18.78
C TYR A 14 -1.77 -11.81 -17.55
N LEU A 15 -1.09 -12.04 -16.42
CA LEU A 15 -1.34 -11.27 -15.21
C LEU A 15 -1.01 -9.78 -15.38
N LEU A 16 0.08 -9.45 -16.06
CA LEU A 16 0.51 -8.08 -16.28
C LEU A 16 -0.41 -7.35 -17.26
N ASN A 17 -0.59 -7.92 -18.45
CA ASN A 17 -1.17 -7.24 -19.60
C ASN A 17 -2.70 -7.40 -19.68
N ILE A 18 -3.26 -8.53 -19.24
CA ILE A 18 -4.71 -8.80 -19.30
C ILE A 18 -5.39 -8.53 -17.95
N ARG A 19 -4.77 -8.98 -16.83
CA ARG A 19 -5.35 -8.79 -15.50
C ARG A 19 -4.94 -7.47 -14.83
N GLY A 20 -4.01 -6.71 -15.42
CA GLY A 20 -3.54 -5.42 -14.91
C GLY A 20 -2.83 -5.50 -13.54
N TYR A 21 -2.17 -6.63 -13.25
CA TYR A 21 -1.43 -6.79 -12.00
C TYR A 21 -0.16 -5.94 -11.99
N SER A 22 0.20 -5.39 -10.84
CA SER A 22 1.41 -4.60 -10.68
C SER A 22 2.68 -5.45 -10.82
N LYS A 23 3.78 -4.84 -11.28
CA LYS A 23 5.11 -5.50 -11.33
C LYS A 23 5.52 -6.10 -9.98
N ALA A 24 5.16 -5.46 -8.86
CA ALA A 24 5.42 -5.98 -7.51
C ALA A 24 4.63 -7.27 -7.22
N THR A 25 3.37 -7.36 -7.67
CA THR A 25 2.57 -8.58 -7.56
C THR A 25 3.17 -9.69 -8.40
N ILE A 26 3.58 -9.41 -9.64
CA ILE A 26 4.24 -10.39 -10.51
C ILE A 26 5.53 -10.91 -9.86
N LYS A 27 6.36 -10.03 -9.28
CA LYS A 27 7.56 -10.46 -8.54
C LYS A 27 7.22 -11.46 -7.42
N THR A 28 6.16 -11.21 -6.67
CA THR A 28 5.70 -12.12 -5.60
C THR A 28 5.24 -13.47 -6.16
N TYR A 29 4.54 -13.45 -7.30
CA TYR A 29 4.10 -14.67 -7.99
C TYR A 29 5.26 -15.46 -8.56
N LYS A 30 6.26 -14.79 -9.18
CA LYS A 30 7.51 -15.43 -9.65
C LYS A 30 8.21 -16.18 -8.52
N ILE A 31 8.36 -15.56 -7.34
CA ILE A 31 8.96 -16.22 -6.16
C ILE A 31 8.14 -17.47 -5.75
N ALA A 32 6.81 -17.37 -5.76
CA ALA A 32 5.96 -18.50 -5.36
C ALA A 32 6.04 -19.67 -6.35
N LEU A 33 6.03 -19.41 -7.67
CA LEU A 33 6.08 -20.45 -8.71
C LEU A 33 7.49 -21.05 -8.84
N ASN A 34 8.56 -20.29 -8.64
CA ASN A 34 9.91 -20.83 -8.58
C ASN A 34 10.07 -21.81 -7.39
N LEU A 35 9.53 -21.46 -6.23
CA LEU A 35 9.49 -22.40 -5.10
C LEU A 35 8.63 -23.63 -5.38
N LEU A 36 7.52 -23.47 -6.12
CA LEU A 36 6.69 -24.58 -6.54
C LEU A 36 7.48 -25.54 -7.45
N LYS A 37 8.17 -25.01 -8.48
CA LYS A 37 8.96 -25.81 -9.42
C LYS A 37 9.95 -26.76 -8.73
N GLU A 38 10.57 -26.29 -7.67
CA GLU A 38 11.58 -27.06 -6.91
C GLU A 38 10.99 -28.01 -5.87
N ASN A 39 9.72 -27.83 -5.47
CA ASN A 39 9.15 -28.49 -4.29
C ASN A 39 7.70 -28.96 -4.53
N CYS A 40 7.41 -29.48 -5.70
CA CYS A 40 6.15 -30.13 -5.99
C CYS A 40 6.37 -31.46 -6.70
N GLU A 41 5.35 -32.30 -6.64
CA GLU A 41 5.26 -33.57 -7.36
C GLU A 41 4.02 -33.51 -8.25
N LEU A 42 4.17 -33.84 -9.52
CA LEU A 42 3.07 -33.90 -10.46
C LEU A 42 2.85 -35.35 -10.89
N GLU A 43 1.77 -35.95 -10.42
CA GLU A 43 1.36 -37.30 -10.76
C GLU A 43 0.01 -37.26 -11.51
N GLN A 44 0.00 -37.75 -12.72
CA GLN A 44 -1.19 -37.68 -13.60
C GLN A 44 -1.73 -36.23 -13.63
N ASN A 45 -2.90 -36.00 -13.02
CA ASN A 45 -3.56 -34.69 -12.95
C ASN A 45 -3.54 -34.10 -11.52
N THR A 46 -2.67 -34.60 -10.63
CA THR A 46 -2.59 -34.12 -9.24
C THR A 46 -1.26 -33.43 -8.98
N LEU A 47 -1.31 -32.14 -8.66
CA LEU A 47 -0.17 -31.36 -8.24
C LEU A 47 -0.08 -31.39 -6.70
N ASN A 48 0.83 -32.17 -6.18
CA ASN A 48 1.09 -32.29 -4.75
C ASN A 48 2.01 -31.18 -4.28
N ILE A 49 1.49 -30.27 -3.46
CA ILE A 49 2.23 -29.14 -2.90
C ILE A 49 2.60 -29.32 -1.42
N MET A 50 2.45 -30.53 -0.88
CA MET A 50 2.84 -30.83 0.52
C MET A 50 4.33 -30.62 0.76
N PRO A 51 5.26 -31.02 -0.13
CA PRO A 51 6.69 -30.73 0.04
C PRO A 51 6.97 -29.23 0.16
N LEU A 52 6.33 -28.41 -0.69
CA LEU A 52 6.43 -26.95 -0.59
C LEU A 52 5.91 -26.42 0.75
N ARG A 53 4.78 -26.94 1.24
CA ARG A 53 4.25 -26.53 2.55
C ARG A 53 5.19 -26.84 3.70
N LEU A 54 5.81 -27.99 3.67
CA LEU A 54 6.82 -28.36 4.67
C LEU A 54 8.02 -27.41 4.65
N LYS A 55 8.51 -27.06 3.45
CA LYS A 55 9.58 -26.06 3.31
C LYS A 55 9.19 -24.69 3.85
N LEU A 56 7.92 -24.32 3.73
CA LEU A 56 7.39 -23.02 4.19
C LEU A 56 6.98 -23.00 5.69
N LYS A 57 7.15 -24.09 6.46
CA LYS A 57 6.67 -24.20 7.85
C LYS A 57 7.10 -23.05 8.76
N ASN A 58 8.30 -22.50 8.55
CA ASN A 58 8.86 -21.40 9.35
C ASN A 58 8.48 -20.00 8.81
N HIS A 59 7.73 -19.90 7.72
CA HIS A 59 7.26 -18.64 7.20
C HIS A 59 6.00 -18.16 7.95
N SER A 60 5.75 -16.84 7.91
CA SER A 60 4.50 -16.30 8.47
C SER A 60 3.27 -16.86 7.74
N LYS A 61 2.17 -17.09 8.47
CA LYS A 61 0.89 -17.56 7.91
C LYS A 61 0.45 -16.72 6.71
N ARG A 62 0.66 -15.40 6.76
CA ARG A 62 0.35 -14.47 5.68
C ARG A 62 1.21 -14.73 4.43
N SER A 63 2.51 -14.95 4.61
CA SER A 63 3.42 -15.27 3.51
C SER A 63 3.06 -16.58 2.83
N ILE A 64 2.72 -17.62 3.61
CA ILE A 64 2.27 -18.90 3.06
C ILE A 64 0.95 -18.72 2.29
N SER A 65 -0.04 -18.05 2.87
CA SER A 65 -1.33 -17.76 2.22
C SER A 65 -1.15 -17.04 0.88
N THR A 66 -0.24 -16.06 0.81
CA THR A 66 0.05 -15.33 -0.44
C THR A 66 0.65 -16.26 -1.51
N LYS A 67 1.58 -17.14 -1.13
CA LYS A 67 2.17 -18.10 -2.08
C LYS A 67 1.14 -19.12 -2.59
N LEU A 68 0.28 -19.64 -1.69
CA LEU A 68 -0.81 -20.53 -2.08
C LEU A 68 -1.79 -19.85 -3.03
N SER A 69 -2.12 -18.58 -2.81
CA SER A 69 -2.97 -17.81 -3.73
C SER A 69 -2.36 -17.67 -5.12
N ALA A 70 -1.04 -17.48 -5.23
CA ALA A 70 -0.35 -17.45 -6.51
C ALA A 70 -0.42 -18.79 -7.25
N ILE A 71 -0.24 -19.90 -6.52
CA ILE A 71 -0.33 -21.27 -7.08
C ILE A 71 -1.74 -21.57 -7.55
N ARG A 72 -2.78 -21.25 -6.79
CA ARG A 72 -4.18 -21.41 -7.20
C ARG A 72 -4.50 -20.63 -8.47
N SER A 73 -4.05 -19.36 -8.52
CA SER A 73 -4.24 -18.52 -9.69
C SER A 73 -3.55 -19.08 -10.93
N PHE A 74 -2.39 -19.71 -10.78
CA PHE A 74 -1.68 -20.37 -11.86
C PHE A 74 -2.41 -21.65 -12.33
N VAL A 75 -2.88 -22.49 -11.42
CA VAL A 75 -3.66 -23.70 -11.76
C VAL A 75 -4.96 -23.32 -12.47
N GLU A 76 -5.64 -22.28 -12.00
CA GLU A 76 -6.83 -21.74 -12.67
C GLU A 76 -6.52 -21.22 -14.09
N TYR A 77 -5.37 -20.57 -14.28
CA TYR A 77 -4.90 -20.13 -15.59
C TYR A 77 -4.65 -21.31 -16.54
N LEU A 78 -4.02 -22.38 -16.06
CA LEU A 78 -3.78 -23.59 -16.85
C LEU A 78 -5.09 -24.25 -17.31
N ASP A 79 -6.07 -24.32 -16.41
CA ASP A 79 -7.40 -24.87 -16.77
C ASP A 79 -8.09 -24.00 -17.83
N ARG A 80 -8.16 -22.69 -17.62
CA ARG A 80 -8.91 -21.78 -18.49
C ARG A 80 -8.28 -21.55 -19.86
N HIS A 81 -6.96 -21.50 -19.94
CA HIS A 81 -6.26 -21.07 -21.16
C HIS A 81 -5.54 -22.22 -21.90
N HIS A 82 -5.29 -23.33 -21.21
CA HIS A 82 -4.56 -24.46 -21.79
C HIS A 82 -5.31 -25.79 -21.67
N ASN A 83 -6.52 -25.78 -21.08
CA ASN A 83 -7.32 -26.98 -20.82
C ASN A 83 -6.59 -28.07 -20.01
N ILE A 84 -5.64 -27.62 -19.14
CA ILE A 84 -4.87 -28.49 -18.25
C ILE A 84 -5.53 -28.46 -16.87
N LYS A 85 -6.29 -29.49 -16.53
CA LYS A 85 -7.02 -29.61 -15.27
C LYS A 85 -6.17 -30.29 -14.22
N LEU A 86 -5.69 -29.54 -13.24
CA LEU A 86 -4.90 -30.04 -12.12
C LEU A 86 -5.68 -29.98 -10.80
N LYS A 87 -5.66 -31.08 -10.05
CA LYS A 87 -6.13 -31.11 -8.66
C LYS A 87 -4.98 -30.76 -7.73
N LEU A 88 -5.18 -29.80 -6.81
CA LEU A 88 -4.18 -29.44 -5.81
C LEU A 88 -4.31 -30.35 -4.58
N LYS A 89 -3.27 -31.12 -4.27
CA LYS A 89 -3.13 -31.87 -3.01
C LYS A 89 -2.30 -31.05 -2.02
N GLY A 90 -2.83 -30.85 -0.82
CA GLY A 90 -2.16 -30.03 0.20
C GLY A 90 -2.56 -28.56 0.19
N ASP A 91 -3.66 -28.20 -0.45
CA ASP A 91 -4.13 -26.81 -0.63
C ASP A 91 -5.10 -26.33 0.46
N GLN A 92 -5.01 -26.86 1.68
CA GLN A 92 -5.86 -26.39 2.77
C GLN A 92 -5.57 -24.91 3.07
N SER A 93 -6.62 -24.10 3.20
CA SER A 93 -6.50 -22.70 3.53
C SER A 93 -5.92 -22.50 4.93
N ILE A 94 -5.06 -21.50 5.07
CA ILE A 94 -4.49 -21.12 6.37
C ILE A 94 -5.32 -19.96 6.92
N LYS A 95 -5.90 -20.16 8.11
CA LYS A 95 -6.56 -19.06 8.83
C LYS A 95 -5.49 -18.03 9.23
N VAL A 96 -5.46 -16.91 8.53
CA VAL A 96 -4.63 -15.76 8.89
C VAL A 96 -5.46 -14.90 9.84
N PRO A 97 -5.03 -14.68 11.09
CA PRO A 97 -5.74 -13.78 11.99
C PRO A 97 -5.84 -12.38 11.37
N LYS A 98 -7.04 -11.84 11.31
CA LYS A 98 -7.28 -10.44 10.93
C LYS A 98 -7.06 -9.54 12.14
N THR A 99 -5.84 -9.49 12.66
CA THR A 99 -5.48 -8.52 13.69
C THR A 99 -5.16 -7.20 13.00
N LEU A 100 -5.97 -6.18 13.25
CA LEU A 100 -5.59 -4.81 12.91
C LEU A 100 -4.44 -4.43 13.85
N PRO A 101 -3.30 -4.00 13.33
CA PRO A 101 -2.24 -3.48 14.18
C PRO A 101 -2.79 -2.28 14.95
N LYS A 102 -2.48 -2.16 16.25
CA LYS A 102 -2.85 -0.96 17.01
C LYS A 102 -2.25 0.26 16.31
N PRO A 103 -3.01 1.35 16.12
CA PRO A 103 -2.47 2.58 15.58
C PRO A 103 -1.36 3.10 16.50
N ILE A 104 -0.39 3.80 15.94
CA ILE A 104 0.60 4.52 16.72
C ILE A 104 -0.14 5.64 17.44
N ASP A 105 0.11 5.79 18.72
CA ASP A 105 -0.47 6.85 19.54
C ASP A 105 -0.19 8.24 18.95
N GLU A 106 -1.17 9.15 19.02
CA GLU A 106 -1.10 10.48 18.44
C GLU A 106 0.06 11.29 19.02
N GLN A 107 0.18 11.30 20.35
CA GLN A 107 1.24 12.06 21.03
C GLN A 107 2.63 11.58 20.62
N LYS A 108 2.82 10.27 20.45
CA LYS A 108 4.09 9.69 19.97
C LYS A 108 4.43 10.14 18.55
N ILE A 109 3.44 10.30 17.69
CA ILE A 109 3.67 10.82 16.33
C ILE A 109 4.08 12.28 16.40
N ILE A 110 3.41 13.09 17.22
CA ILE A 110 3.71 14.50 17.43
C ILE A 110 5.13 14.68 18.01
N ASP A 111 5.51 13.89 19.00
CA ASP A 111 6.86 13.92 19.62
C ASP A 111 7.97 13.60 18.61
N VAL A 112 7.72 12.67 17.69
CA VAL A 112 8.65 12.38 16.59
C VAL A 112 8.71 13.53 15.61
N ILE A 113 7.58 14.06 15.17
CA ILE A 113 7.48 15.22 14.27
C ILE A 113 8.30 16.40 14.81
N ASN A 114 8.16 16.71 16.09
CA ASN A 114 8.85 17.82 16.73
C ASN A 114 10.38 17.64 16.86
N SER A 115 10.86 16.38 16.79
CA SER A 115 12.29 16.06 16.88
C SER A 115 13.00 15.90 15.54
N CYS A 116 12.27 16.04 14.41
CA CYS A 116 12.75 15.80 13.06
C CYS A 116 13.29 17.08 12.40
N ASP A 117 14.23 16.91 11.45
CA ASP A 117 14.55 17.96 10.50
C ASP A 117 13.34 18.27 9.58
N LEU A 118 13.45 19.35 8.79
CA LEU A 118 12.36 19.83 7.94
C LEU A 118 11.87 18.75 6.95
N GLU A 119 12.79 17.99 6.32
CA GLU A 119 12.42 17.00 5.33
C GLU A 119 11.79 15.76 5.99
N GLU A 120 12.40 15.21 7.04
CA GLU A 120 11.86 14.06 7.79
C GLU A 120 10.47 14.41 8.35
N ARG A 121 10.31 15.61 8.90
CA ARG A 121 9.06 16.12 9.44
C ARG A 121 7.97 16.25 8.40
N LEU A 122 8.28 16.85 7.24
CA LEU A 122 7.32 17.00 6.16
C LEU A 122 6.87 15.64 5.59
N ILE A 123 7.80 14.70 5.40
CA ILE A 123 7.49 13.32 4.97
C ILE A 123 6.48 12.67 5.94
N ILE A 124 6.73 12.76 7.26
CA ILE A 124 5.87 12.14 8.27
C ILE A 124 4.51 12.85 8.32
N LYS A 125 4.49 14.19 8.28
CA LYS A 125 3.24 14.97 8.26
C LYS A 125 2.39 14.64 7.05
N LEU A 126 2.94 14.60 5.85
CA LEU A 126 2.19 14.27 4.63
C LEU A 126 1.60 12.84 4.67
N LEU A 127 2.33 11.86 5.20
CA LEU A 127 1.79 10.51 5.37
C LEU A 127 0.71 10.41 6.43
N TYR A 128 0.90 11.10 7.56
CA TYR A 128 -0.03 11.04 8.68
C TYR A 128 -1.24 11.95 8.47
N ALA A 129 -1.06 13.17 7.96
CA ALA A 129 -2.16 14.10 7.79
C ALA A 129 -3.01 13.84 6.55
N LEU A 130 -2.41 13.37 5.47
CA LEU A 130 -3.12 13.12 4.22
C LEU A 130 -3.42 11.64 3.98
N GLY A 131 -2.95 10.75 4.86
CA GLY A 131 -3.13 9.32 4.72
C GLY A 131 -2.55 8.74 3.42
N LEU A 132 -1.48 9.33 2.89
CA LEU A 132 -0.87 8.90 1.63
C LEU A 132 -0.28 7.49 1.72
N ARG A 133 -0.29 6.76 0.60
CA ARG A 133 0.60 5.61 0.45
C ARG A 133 2.02 6.09 0.20
N ILE A 134 3.03 5.31 0.61
CA ILE A 134 4.43 5.70 0.39
C ILE A 134 4.75 5.91 -1.10
N SER A 135 4.17 5.10 -1.98
CA SER A 135 4.33 5.26 -3.43
C SER A 135 3.62 6.50 -3.98
N GLU A 136 2.51 6.92 -3.39
CA GLU A 136 1.83 8.18 -3.74
C GLU A 136 2.70 9.37 -3.34
N LEU A 137 3.30 9.32 -2.15
CA LEU A 137 4.23 10.36 -1.69
C LEU A 137 5.51 10.42 -2.54
N ALA A 138 6.08 9.26 -2.88
CA ALA A 138 7.28 9.18 -3.71
C ALA A 138 7.08 9.78 -5.11
N ASN A 139 5.86 9.67 -5.66
CA ASN A 139 5.52 10.16 -6.99
C ASN A 139 4.77 11.50 -6.97
N LEU A 140 4.69 12.18 -5.82
CA LEU A 140 3.99 13.46 -5.71
C LEU A 140 4.77 14.55 -6.44
N LYS A 141 4.15 15.12 -7.45
CA LYS A 141 4.75 16.19 -8.28
C LYS A 141 4.31 17.57 -7.79
N LEU A 142 5.15 18.56 -8.01
CA LEU A 142 4.84 19.95 -7.66
C LEU A 142 3.56 20.45 -8.32
N LYS A 143 3.30 20.08 -9.58
CA LYS A 143 2.09 20.43 -10.32
C LYS A 143 0.79 19.87 -9.73
N ASP A 144 0.89 18.84 -8.88
CA ASP A 144 -0.25 18.18 -8.23
C ASP A 144 -0.56 18.82 -6.86
N ILE A 145 0.20 19.85 -6.48
CA ILE A 145 0.04 20.60 -5.24
C ILE A 145 -0.58 21.96 -5.60
N SER A 146 -1.79 22.21 -5.13
CA SER A 146 -2.45 23.49 -5.24
C SER A 146 -2.50 24.22 -3.89
N GLN A 147 -3.10 25.40 -3.87
CA GLN A 147 -3.16 26.21 -2.66
C GLN A 147 -3.84 25.50 -1.48
N ASN A 148 -4.89 24.71 -1.72
CA ASN A 148 -5.70 24.09 -0.67
C ASN A 148 -5.85 22.56 -0.80
N TRP A 149 -5.28 21.96 -1.84
CA TRP A 149 -5.49 20.55 -2.17
C TRP A 149 -4.24 19.90 -2.73
N ILE A 150 -4.09 18.64 -2.44
CA ILE A 150 -3.09 17.78 -3.10
C ILE A 150 -3.85 16.72 -3.90
N ARG A 151 -3.50 16.62 -5.19
CA ARG A 151 -4.02 15.60 -6.09
C ARG A 151 -3.09 14.41 -6.11
N VAL A 152 -3.63 13.21 -5.90
CA VAL A 152 -2.83 11.97 -5.90
C VAL A 152 -3.45 10.90 -6.78
N GLU A 153 -2.59 10.18 -7.49
CA GLU A 153 -2.99 9.03 -8.30
C GLU A 153 -2.94 7.75 -7.44
N GLY A 154 -4.09 7.14 -7.24
CA GLY A 154 -4.25 5.90 -6.50
C GLY A 154 -4.14 4.65 -7.36
N LYS A 155 -4.47 3.49 -6.77
CA LYS A 155 -4.50 2.21 -7.48
C LYS A 155 -5.52 2.25 -8.63
N GLY A 156 -5.10 1.80 -9.80
CA GLY A 156 -5.93 1.78 -11.01
C GLY A 156 -6.06 3.16 -11.67
N LYS A 157 -5.08 4.05 -11.49
CA LYS A 157 -5.03 5.41 -12.05
C LYS A 157 -6.19 6.31 -11.62
N LYS A 158 -6.87 5.99 -10.52
CA LYS A 158 -7.93 6.83 -9.98
C LYS A 158 -7.32 8.02 -9.25
N MET A 159 -7.68 9.23 -9.70
CA MET A 159 -7.28 10.47 -9.03
C MET A 159 -8.19 10.76 -7.85
N ARG A 160 -7.60 11.29 -6.77
CA ARG A 160 -8.36 11.90 -5.66
C ARG A 160 -7.68 13.17 -5.20
N GLU A 161 -8.46 14.06 -4.65
CA GLU A 161 -8.00 15.31 -4.05
C GLU A 161 -8.12 15.22 -2.52
N ILE A 162 -7.09 15.65 -1.82
CA ILE A 162 -7.03 15.64 -0.37
C ILE A 162 -6.79 17.06 0.08
N PRO A 163 -7.60 17.60 1.02
CA PRO A 163 -7.43 18.97 1.50
C PRO A 163 -6.10 19.12 2.26
N LEU A 164 -5.43 20.23 1.99
CA LEU A 164 -4.15 20.58 2.61
C LEU A 164 -4.40 21.47 3.83
N LEU A 165 -3.99 20.99 5.01
CA LEU A 165 -4.09 21.77 6.26
C LEU A 165 -3.08 22.91 6.24
N ASP A 166 -3.47 24.10 6.76
CA ASP A 166 -2.62 25.28 6.77
C ASP A 166 -1.24 25.05 7.42
N PRO A 167 -1.11 24.37 8.59
CA PRO A 167 0.20 24.09 9.17
C PRO A 167 1.12 23.21 8.32
N ILE A 168 0.53 22.39 7.44
CA ILE A 168 1.30 21.55 6.52
C ILE A 168 1.69 22.34 5.27
N LYS A 169 0.81 23.21 4.81
CA LYS A 169 1.04 24.09 3.69
C LYS A 169 2.22 25.03 3.93
N GLU A 170 2.29 25.65 5.11
CA GLU A 170 3.40 26.52 5.48
C GLU A 170 4.75 25.79 5.44
N GLU A 171 4.81 24.58 6.03
CA GLU A 171 6.05 23.79 5.99
C GLU A 171 6.38 23.29 4.59
N LEU A 172 5.40 22.94 3.79
CA LEU A 172 5.57 22.52 2.40
C LEU A 172 6.16 23.65 1.57
N LEU A 173 5.63 24.86 1.68
CA LEU A 173 6.14 26.04 0.98
C LEU A 173 7.58 26.34 1.41
N LYS A 174 7.87 26.31 2.72
CA LYS A 174 9.23 26.48 3.26
C LYS A 174 10.18 25.40 2.73
N TYR A 175 9.73 24.14 2.64
CA TYR A 175 10.55 23.06 2.07
C TYR A 175 10.86 23.32 0.61
N ILE A 176 9.85 23.70 -0.20
CA ILE A 176 10.02 24.01 -1.64
C ILE A 176 10.98 25.18 -1.82
N GLU A 177 10.88 26.24 -1.02
CA GLU A 177 11.78 27.39 -1.09
C GLU A 177 13.24 27.03 -0.80
N ILE A 178 13.48 26.20 0.22
CA ILE A 178 14.83 25.80 0.64
C ILE A 178 15.45 24.76 -0.31
N LYS A 179 14.68 23.75 -0.69
CA LYS A 179 15.19 22.60 -1.47
C LYS A 179 15.11 22.82 -2.97
N LYS A 180 14.21 23.71 -3.43
CA LYS A 180 13.99 24.06 -4.85
C LYS A 180 13.84 22.83 -5.76
N PRO A 181 12.95 21.89 -5.40
CA PRO A 181 12.71 20.73 -6.24
C PRO A 181 12.17 21.17 -7.61
N LYS A 182 12.44 20.38 -8.66
CA LYS A 182 12.06 20.73 -10.04
C LYS A 182 10.77 20.06 -10.51
N GLU A 183 10.62 18.78 -10.25
CA GLU A 183 9.47 18.01 -10.70
C GLU A 183 8.74 17.34 -9.55
N TYR A 184 9.45 16.56 -8.73
CA TYR A 184 8.87 15.82 -7.61
C TYR A 184 9.11 16.54 -6.30
N LEU A 185 8.14 16.51 -5.40
CA LEU A 185 8.28 17.15 -4.09
C LEU A 185 9.54 16.64 -3.35
N PHE A 186 9.76 15.34 -3.36
CA PHE A 186 10.96 14.71 -2.79
C PHE A 186 11.80 14.11 -3.90
N GLU A 187 12.83 14.81 -4.28
CA GLU A 187 13.75 14.38 -5.32
C GLU A 187 15.21 14.59 -4.91
N LYS A 188 16.11 13.92 -5.63
CA LYS A 188 17.54 14.16 -5.60
C LYS A 188 18.05 14.08 -7.04
N ASP A 189 18.76 15.11 -7.48
CA ASP A 189 19.29 15.21 -8.86
C ASP A 189 18.17 15.03 -9.91
N GLU A 190 17.02 15.69 -9.70
CA GLU A 190 15.81 15.63 -10.55
C GLU A 190 15.13 14.25 -10.62
N VAL A 191 15.57 13.31 -9.79
CA VAL A 191 14.98 11.97 -9.73
C VAL A 191 14.19 11.79 -8.42
N ALA A 192 12.95 11.37 -8.54
CA ALA A 192 12.09 11.10 -7.38
C ALA A 192 12.77 10.17 -6.35
N LEU A 193 12.65 10.50 -5.09
CA LEU A 193 13.07 9.60 -4.02
C LEU A 193 12.17 8.36 -4.06
N ASN A 194 12.77 7.18 -4.19
CA ASN A 194 12.01 5.94 -4.20
C ASN A 194 11.45 5.58 -2.81
N ASP A 195 10.48 4.65 -2.79
CA ASP A 195 9.83 4.14 -1.58
C ASP A 195 10.85 3.71 -0.50
N ALA A 196 11.97 3.10 -0.88
CA ALA A 196 12.96 2.59 0.06
C ALA A 196 13.68 3.73 0.82
N LYS A 197 14.06 4.79 0.11
CA LYS A 197 14.70 5.97 0.71
C LYS A 197 13.74 6.70 1.66
N LEU A 198 12.47 6.89 1.25
CA LEU A 198 11.46 7.50 2.12
C LEU A 198 11.19 6.64 3.36
N ARG A 199 11.06 5.30 3.21
CA ARG A 199 10.91 4.38 4.34
C ARG A 199 12.08 4.45 5.30
N TYR A 200 13.30 4.52 4.78
CA TYR A 200 14.51 4.64 5.61
C TYR A 200 14.45 5.91 6.48
N LYS A 201 14.08 7.07 5.90
CA LYS A 201 13.95 8.33 6.66
C LYS A 201 12.90 8.21 7.78
N ILE A 202 11.73 7.64 7.48
CA ILE A 202 10.67 7.42 8.46
C ILE A 202 11.16 6.50 9.60
N ASN A 203 11.72 5.34 9.23
CA ASN A 203 12.21 4.37 10.21
C ASN A 203 13.28 4.97 11.10
N LYS A 204 14.21 5.76 10.53
CA LYS A 204 15.26 6.45 11.25
C LYS A 204 14.69 7.47 12.26
N ALA A 205 13.74 8.30 11.82
CA ALA A 205 13.09 9.29 12.67
C ALA A 205 12.39 8.65 13.88
N PHE A 206 11.59 7.62 13.65
CA PHE A 206 10.88 6.92 14.74
C PHE A 206 11.81 6.10 15.64
N ALA A 207 12.89 5.51 15.09
CA ALA A 207 13.88 4.77 15.86
C ALA A 207 14.61 5.63 16.88
N LYS A 208 14.84 6.94 16.61
CA LYS A 208 15.40 7.90 17.58
C LYS A 208 14.57 8.00 18.88
N LYS A 209 13.29 7.66 18.81
CA LYS A 209 12.35 7.63 19.96
C LYS A 209 12.02 6.19 20.41
N GLY A 210 12.76 5.17 19.96
CA GLY A 210 12.51 3.78 20.30
C GLY A 210 11.22 3.18 19.71
N ILE A 211 10.62 3.84 18.70
CA ILE A 211 9.35 3.45 18.11
C ILE A 211 9.61 2.76 16.76
N LYS A 212 8.97 1.61 16.54
CA LYS A 212 8.92 0.99 15.21
C LYS A 212 7.69 1.49 14.47
N ALA A 213 7.89 2.21 13.37
CA ALA A 213 6.81 2.73 12.56
C ALA A 213 7.05 2.44 11.07
N THR A 214 5.97 2.18 10.35
CA THR A 214 5.98 2.01 8.90
C THR A 214 5.03 3.02 8.27
N PRO A 215 5.20 3.37 6.98
CA PRO A 215 4.26 4.24 6.28
C PRO A 215 2.81 3.74 6.35
N HIS A 216 2.62 2.42 6.33
CA HIS A 216 1.29 1.82 6.44
C HIS A 216 0.67 2.01 7.84
N GLN A 217 1.49 1.96 8.90
CA GLN A 217 1.02 2.25 10.26
C GLN A 217 0.67 3.73 10.44
N LEU A 218 1.41 4.67 9.84
CA LEU A 218 1.05 6.10 9.84
C LEU A 218 -0.29 6.34 9.14
N ARG A 219 -0.49 5.74 7.97
CA ARG A 219 -1.78 5.80 7.27
C ARG A 219 -2.91 5.13 8.06
N HIS A 220 -2.63 4.05 8.80
CA HIS A 220 -3.62 3.42 9.68
C HIS A 220 -3.93 4.31 10.89
N ALA A 221 -2.92 4.97 11.48
CA ALA A 221 -3.10 5.94 12.54
C ALA A 221 -3.97 7.13 12.07
N PHE A 222 -3.71 7.69 10.88
CA PHE A 222 -4.56 8.71 10.25
C PHE A 222 -6.03 8.28 10.26
N ALA A 223 -6.32 7.11 9.68
CA ALA A 223 -7.70 6.61 9.60
C ALA A 223 -8.33 6.43 10.98
N SER A 224 -7.60 5.82 11.92
CA SER A 224 -8.09 5.51 13.26
C SER A 224 -8.35 6.77 14.10
N HIS A 225 -7.43 7.76 14.01
CA HIS A 225 -7.57 9.01 14.76
C HIS A 225 -8.69 9.88 14.20
N LEU A 226 -8.86 9.97 12.89
CA LEU A 226 -10.00 10.66 12.28
C LEU A 226 -11.34 10.04 12.73
N LEU A 227 -11.46 8.72 12.69
CA LEU A 227 -12.66 8.02 13.15
C LEU A 227 -12.90 8.22 14.65
N ALA A 228 -11.87 8.16 15.49
CA ALA A 228 -11.95 8.42 16.91
C ALA A 228 -12.40 9.86 17.24
N ASN A 229 -12.03 10.82 16.38
CA ASN A 229 -12.43 12.23 16.47
C ASN A 229 -13.76 12.53 15.74
N GLY A 230 -14.55 11.50 15.39
CA GLY A 230 -15.91 11.65 14.88
C GLY A 230 -16.05 11.81 13.37
N ALA A 231 -14.97 11.64 12.59
CA ALA A 231 -15.08 11.62 11.13
C ALA A 231 -15.92 10.42 10.66
N ARG A 232 -16.71 10.61 9.60
CA ARG A 232 -17.51 9.52 9.04
C ARG A 232 -16.61 8.50 8.33
N ILE A 233 -16.93 7.23 8.45
CA ILE A 233 -16.17 6.14 7.81
C ILE A 233 -16.15 6.28 6.28
N SER A 234 -17.22 6.81 5.67
CA SER A 234 -17.30 7.12 4.25
C SER A 234 -16.24 8.13 3.82
N ASP A 235 -16.11 9.24 4.57
CA ASP A 235 -15.21 10.34 4.25
C ASP A 235 -13.75 9.90 4.40
N VAL A 236 -13.43 9.16 5.47
CA VAL A 236 -12.12 8.57 5.69
C VAL A 236 -11.77 7.55 4.58
N SER A 237 -12.73 6.73 4.16
CA SER A 237 -12.54 5.75 3.08
C SER A 237 -12.26 6.45 1.74
N GLU A 238 -12.95 7.56 1.46
CA GLU A 238 -12.74 8.35 0.26
C GLU A 238 -11.37 9.04 0.26
N LEU A 239 -10.99 9.71 1.36
CA LEU A 239 -9.67 10.30 1.53
C LEU A 239 -8.55 9.28 1.33
N LEU A 240 -8.76 8.05 1.81
CA LEU A 240 -7.82 6.96 1.63
C LEU A 240 -7.82 6.36 0.21
N GLY A 241 -8.85 6.57 -0.59
CA GLY A 241 -9.00 5.96 -1.91
C GLY A 241 -9.07 4.43 -1.84
N HIS A 242 -9.95 3.90 -0.96
CA HIS A 242 -10.23 2.48 -0.88
C HIS A 242 -11.23 2.08 -1.98
N SER A 243 -10.81 1.22 -2.91
CA SER A 243 -11.61 0.80 -4.08
C SER A 243 -12.71 -0.23 -3.76
N SER A 244 -12.86 -0.68 -2.53
CA SER A 244 -13.73 -1.80 -2.15
C SER A 244 -14.84 -1.44 -1.17
N MET A 245 -15.49 -0.30 -1.34
CA MET A 245 -16.81 -0.10 -0.73
C MET A 245 -17.86 -0.03 -1.84
N ALA A 246 -18.54 -1.13 -2.08
CA ALA A 246 -19.67 -1.26 -2.99
C ALA A 246 -20.88 -0.39 -2.61
N THR A 247 -20.74 0.53 -1.65
CA THR A 247 -21.78 1.42 -1.12
C THR A 247 -21.55 2.90 -1.43
N THR A 248 -20.51 3.26 -2.17
CA THR A 248 -20.16 4.68 -2.40
C THR A 248 -21.06 5.37 -3.43
N GLN A 249 -21.95 4.67 -4.11
CA GLN A 249 -22.88 5.30 -5.06
C GLN A 249 -24.00 6.15 -4.40
N ILE A 250 -24.19 6.08 -3.10
CA ILE A 250 -25.26 6.82 -2.40
C ILE A 250 -24.79 8.19 -1.87
N TYR A 251 -23.48 8.43 -1.74
CA TYR A 251 -22.93 9.63 -1.09
C TYR A 251 -22.19 10.62 -1.99
N THR A 252 -22.28 10.50 -3.29
CA THR A 252 -21.66 11.41 -4.28
C THR A 252 -22.20 12.84 -4.30
N LYS A 253 -23.06 13.21 -3.35
CA LYS A 253 -23.67 14.57 -3.26
C LYS A 253 -23.21 15.40 -2.04
N LEU A 254 -22.21 14.96 -1.27
CA LEU A 254 -21.62 15.85 -0.27
C LEU A 254 -20.74 16.88 -0.98
N THR A 255 -21.08 18.13 -0.85
CA THR A 255 -20.30 19.24 -1.40
C THR A 255 -18.88 19.22 -0.82
N ASN A 256 -17.88 19.60 -1.61
CA ASN A 256 -16.48 19.67 -1.18
C ASN A 256 -16.28 20.48 0.12
N ALA A 257 -17.14 21.48 0.36
CA ALA A 257 -17.17 22.28 1.59
C ALA A 257 -17.44 21.45 2.85
N THR A 258 -18.43 20.55 2.83
CA THR A 258 -18.79 19.72 3.99
C THR A 258 -17.70 18.69 4.32
N LYS A 259 -17.01 18.17 3.28
CA LYS A 259 -15.87 17.25 3.46
C LYS A 259 -14.69 17.95 4.11
N LEU A 260 -14.39 19.17 3.65
CA LEU A 260 -13.31 19.97 4.20
C LEU A 260 -13.59 20.30 5.68
N GLU A 261 -14.79 20.74 6.01
CA GLU A 261 -15.18 21.07 7.38
C GLU A 261 -15.08 19.87 8.33
N ASN A 262 -15.60 18.71 7.92
CA ASN A 262 -15.51 17.47 8.71
C ASN A 262 -14.06 17.01 8.88
N TYR A 263 -13.24 17.13 7.83
CA TYR A 263 -11.83 16.79 7.88
C TYR A 263 -11.07 17.73 8.82
N LEU A 264 -11.27 19.05 8.70
CA LEU A 264 -10.62 20.05 9.57
C LEU A 264 -10.99 19.86 11.04
N LYS A 265 -12.27 19.62 11.34
CA LYS A 265 -12.73 19.37 12.72
C LYS A 265 -12.16 18.09 13.35
N ALA A 266 -11.99 17.02 12.56
CA ALA A 266 -11.58 15.72 13.06
C ALA A 266 -10.06 15.51 13.04
N HIS A 267 -9.28 16.37 12.37
CA HIS A 267 -7.87 16.11 12.17
C HIS A 267 -7.02 16.58 13.36
N PRO A 268 -6.17 15.70 13.98
CA PRO A 268 -5.38 16.04 15.16
C PRO A 268 -4.43 17.22 14.98
N LEU A 269 -3.81 17.37 13.80
CA LEU A 269 -2.87 18.48 13.53
C LEU A 269 -3.54 19.82 13.20
N ASN A 270 -4.85 19.92 13.33
CA ASN A 270 -5.62 21.16 13.14
C ASN A 270 -6.22 21.70 14.46
N LYS A 271 -5.78 21.17 15.59
CA LYS A 271 -6.16 21.61 16.93
C LYS A 271 -5.15 22.64 17.47
#